data_c23f985a17f67cce0f7baecfb9cbb323
#
_entry.id   c23f985a17f67cce0f7baecfb9cbb323
#
_cell.length_a   1.000
_cell.length_b   1.000
_cell.length_c   1.000
_cell.angle_alpha   90.00
_cell.angle_beta   90.00
_cell.angle_gamma   90.00
#
_symmetry.space_group_name_H-M   'P 1'
#
loop_
_entity.id
_entity.type
_entity.pdbx_description
1 polymer ?
#
loop_
_entity_poly.entity_id
_entity_poly.type
_entity_poly.pdbx_seq_one_letter_code
_entity_poly.pdbx_strand_id
1 'polypeptide(L)'
;SNPKYTSYIYETQSSIVLVNKDFEPEHEIKATLIKVDNAYESLAKLMTLYEMSRPSKTGISTLASIAENVKIGEGCYIAPFACIEEGAVIGNNTKIHSGVTVGNNVKIGDNCILYPHVTVYHDCRIGNGCVLHAGSVIGSDGFGFAPSADGYEKIPQIGIAILEDNVEIGANTCIDRATMGATIIRKGVKLDNLVQVEHNVEIGSNTVMASHVGIAGSAKIGEWCMFGGQVGVAGHIKVGDKVTVGAQSGIPGNVKPG
;
A
#
# COMPACT_ATOMS: atom_id res chain seq x y z
N SER A 1 -16.27 20.15 -2.10
CA SER A 1 -15.92 19.80 -3.50
C SER A 1 -14.95 20.83 -4.08
N ASN A 2 -14.23 20.47 -5.14
CA ASN A 2 -13.23 21.35 -5.74
C ASN A 2 -13.95 22.47 -6.55
N PRO A 3 -13.68 23.77 -6.30
CA PRO A 3 -14.31 24.89 -7.03
C PRO A 3 -14.20 24.81 -8.55
N LYS A 4 -13.16 24.16 -9.08
CA LYS A 4 -12.99 23.92 -10.54
C LYS A 4 -14.15 23.19 -11.19
N TYR A 5 -14.95 22.46 -10.43
CA TYR A 5 -16.06 21.65 -10.95
C TYR A 5 -17.42 22.27 -10.71
N THR A 6 -17.49 23.47 -10.14
CA THR A 6 -18.79 24.12 -9.81
C THR A 6 -19.65 24.33 -11.05
N SER A 7 -19.07 24.70 -12.18
CA SER A 7 -19.82 24.90 -13.44
C SER A 7 -20.53 23.65 -13.93
N TYR A 8 -19.96 22.47 -13.70
CA TYR A 8 -20.55 21.20 -14.18
C TYR A 8 -21.85 20.83 -13.46
N ILE A 9 -22.16 21.44 -12.30
CA ILE A 9 -23.40 21.15 -11.57
C ILE A 9 -24.64 21.63 -12.32
N TYR A 10 -24.49 22.66 -13.15
CA TYR A 10 -25.58 23.24 -13.94
C TYR A 10 -25.88 22.45 -15.22
N GLU A 11 -24.91 21.66 -15.69
CA GLU A 11 -25.00 20.90 -16.96
C GLU A 11 -25.17 19.40 -16.71
N THR A 12 -25.07 18.95 -15.45
CA THR A 12 -25.11 17.51 -15.13
C THR A 12 -26.43 16.86 -15.51
N GLN A 13 -26.37 15.62 -16.00
CA GLN A 13 -27.54 14.76 -16.23
C GLN A 13 -27.84 13.85 -15.04
N SER A 14 -27.10 13.99 -13.94
CA SER A 14 -27.33 13.22 -12.71
C SER A 14 -28.63 13.62 -12.04
N SER A 15 -29.41 12.64 -11.56
CA SER A 15 -30.65 12.91 -10.82
C SER A 15 -30.38 13.49 -9.44
N ILE A 16 -29.22 13.15 -8.83
CA ILE A 16 -28.84 13.55 -7.47
C ILE A 16 -27.37 14.03 -7.48
N VAL A 17 -27.09 15.12 -6.77
CA VAL A 17 -25.72 15.63 -6.57
C VAL A 17 -25.48 15.91 -5.10
N LEU A 18 -24.35 15.44 -4.57
CA LEU A 18 -23.88 15.78 -3.24
C LEU A 18 -23.16 17.13 -3.26
N VAL A 19 -23.54 18.03 -2.38
CA VAL A 19 -22.91 19.34 -2.22
C VAL A 19 -22.64 19.62 -0.75
N ASN A 20 -21.66 20.47 -0.49
CA ASN A 20 -21.45 20.96 0.88
C ASN A 20 -22.61 21.80 1.35
N LYS A 21 -22.85 21.86 2.65
CA LYS A 21 -23.97 22.64 3.26
C LYS A 21 -23.95 24.10 2.88
N ASP A 22 -22.76 24.68 2.73
CA ASP A 22 -22.52 26.08 2.38
C ASP A 22 -22.65 26.38 0.88
N PHE A 23 -22.92 25.36 0.07
CA PHE A 23 -23.12 25.58 -1.37
C PHE A 23 -24.44 26.30 -1.63
N GLU A 24 -24.37 27.48 -2.25
CA GLU A 24 -25.51 28.25 -2.74
C GLU A 24 -25.44 28.32 -4.26
N PRO A 25 -26.49 27.86 -4.98
CA PRO A 25 -26.50 27.90 -6.43
C PRO A 25 -26.72 29.31 -6.96
N GLU A 26 -25.94 29.68 -7.98
CA GLU A 26 -26.09 30.96 -8.71
C GLU A 26 -27.23 30.91 -9.75
N HIS A 27 -27.58 29.72 -10.20
CA HIS A 27 -28.61 29.45 -11.20
C HIS A 27 -29.43 28.22 -10.82
N GLU A 28 -30.54 28.03 -11.50
CA GLU A 28 -31.40 26.86 -11.31
C GLU A 28 -30.65 25.56 -11.67
N ILE A 29 -30.77 24.56 -10.77
CA ILE A 29 -30.18 23.25 -10.93
C ILE A 29 -31.28 22.22 -11.07
N LYS A 30 -31.21 21.41 -12.15
CA LYS A 30 -32.20 20.36 -12.44
C LYS A 30 -32.09 19.16 -11.48
N ALA A 31 -30.88 18.86 -11.02
CA ALA A 31 -30.61 17.73 -10.13
C ALA A 31 -31.12 18.02 -8.72
N THR A 32 -31.52 16.97 -8.00
CA THR A 32 -31.80 17.05 -6.57
C THR A 32 -30.48 17.19 -5.80
N LEU A 33 -30.36 18.27 -5.00
CA LEU A 33 -29.17 18.51 -4.19
C LEU A 33 -29.33 17.89 -2.81
N ILE A 34 -28.35 17.07 -2.40
CA ILE A 34 -28.21 16.59 -1.04
C ILE A 34 -27.08 17.38 -0.37
N LYS A 35 -27.44 18.28 0.55
CA LYS A 35 -26.49 19.09 1.31
C LYS A 35 -25.92 18.28 2.48
N VAL A 36 -24.59 18.16 2.54
CA VAL A 36 -23.83 17.41 3.56
C VAL A 36 -22.69 18.26 4.12
N ASP A 37 -22.13 17.88 5.28
CA ASP A 37 -21.00 18.60 5.88
C ASP A 37 -19.76 18.58 4.98
N ASN A 38 -19.46 17.42 4.40
CA ASN A 38 -18.34 17.23 3.47
C ASN A 38 -18.79 16.31 2.35
N ALA A 39 -18.98 16.87 1.15
CA ALA A 39 -19.45 16.11 -0.02
C ALA A 39 -18.45 15.06 -0.48
N TYR A 40 -17.15 15.32 -0.36
CA TYR A 40 -16.10 14.37 -0.76
C TYR A 40 -16.05 13.15 0.19
N GLU A 41 -16.11 13.39 1.49
CA GLU A 41 -16.16 12.31 2.48
C GLU A 41 -17.46 11.49 2.37
N SER A 42 -18.59 12.16 2.14
CA SER A 42 -19.88 11.49 1.97
C SER A 42 -19.91 10.62 0.72
N LEU A 43 -19.30 11.08 -0.37
CA LEU A 43 -19.13 10.28 -1.60
C LEU A 43 -18.25 9.05 -1.32
N ALA A 44 -17.12 9.22 -0.64
CA ALA A 44 -16.25 8.11 -0.26
C ALA A 44 -16.99 7.04 0.57
N LYS A 45 -17.83 7.48 1.53
CA LYS A 45 -18.67 6.56 2.32
C LYS A 45 -19.68 5.80 1.45
N LEU A 46 -20.33 6.48 0.49
CA LEU A 46 -21.25 5.82 -0.44
C LEU A 46 -20.55 4.79 -1.34
N MET A 47 -19.36 5.13 -1.85
CA MET A 47 -18.55 4.19 -2.64
C MET A 47 -18.14 2.97 -1.81
N THR A 48 -17.76 3.17 -0.55
CA THR A 48 -17.47 2.07 0.39
C THR A 48 -18.69 1.18 0.62
N LEU A 49 -19.87 1.76 0.85
CA LEU A 49 -21.12 1.00 1.01
C LEU A 49 -21.44 0.19 -0.25
N TYR A 50 -21.23 0.77 -1.44
CA TYR A 50 -21.43 0.06 -2.70
C TYR A 50 -20.47 -1.14 -2.82
N GLU A 51 -19.18 -0.95 -2.53
CA GLU A 51 -18.22 -2.06 -2.52
C GLU A 51 -18.60 -3.16 -1.51
N MET A 52 -19.02 -2.78 -0.31
CA MET A 52 -19.47 -3.74 0.71
C MET A 52 -20.75 -4.50 0.32
N SER A 53 -21.59 -3.94 -0.58
CA SER A 53 -22.78 -4.62 -1.08
C SER A 53 -22.46 -5.72 -2.10
N ARG A 54 -21.25 -5.75 -2.65
CA ARG A 54 -20.83 -6.79 -3.59
C ARG A 54 -20.63 -8.11 -2.85
N PRO A 55 -21.01 -9.25 -3.45
CA PRO A 55 -20.79 -10.56 -2.86
C PRO A 55 -19.30 -10.77 -2.57
N SER A 56 -18.96 -10.98 -1.32
CA SER A 56 -17.59 -11.30 -0.92
C SER A 56 -17.27 -12.76 -1.29
N LYS A 57 -16.18 -12.96 -2.02
CA LYS A 57 -15.69 -14.32 -2.31
C LYS A 57 -15.15 -14.96 -1.04
N THR A 58 -15.46 -16.24 -0.84
CA THR A 58 -14.93 -17.10 0.24
C THR A 58 -14.61 -18.48 -0.32
N GLY A 59 -13.86 -19.26 0.45
CA GLY A 59 -13.50 -20.63 0.10
C GLY A 59 -12.09 -20.76 -0.47
N ILE A 60 -11.59 -21.98 -0.42
CA ILE A 60 -10.24 -22.35 -0.84
C ILE A 60 -10.34 -23.19 -2.12
N SER A 61 -9.67 -22.74 -3.17
CA SER A 61 -9.63 -23.46 -4.43
C SER A 61 -8.82 -24.75 -4.31
N THR A 62 -9.32 -25.83 -4.87
CA THR A 62 -8.57 -27.09 -5.01
C THR A 62 -7.37 -27.00 -5.96
N LEU A 63 -7.27 -25.94 -6.75
CA LEU A 63 -6.14 -25.62 -7.63
C LEU A 63 -5.10 -24.71 -6.96
N ALA A 64 -5.28 -24.34 -5.69
CA ALA A 64 -4.25 -23.66 -4.91
C ALA A 64 -3.24 -24.69 -4.37
N SER A 65 -1.96 -24.34 -4.36
CA SER A 65 -0.89 -25.13 -3.73
C SER A 65 -0.69 -24.60 -2.30
N ILE A 66 -1.01 -25.42 -1.30
CA ILE A 66 -0.91 -25.03 0.11
C ILE A 66 -0.17 -26.12 0.86
N ALA A 67 0.93 -25.78 1.54
CA ALA A 67 1.71 -26.71 2.34
C ALA A 67 0.89 -27.20 3.57
N GLU A 68 1.16 -28.43 4.02
CA GLU A 68 0.36 -29.11 5.04
C GLU A 68 0.30 -28.39 6.40
N ASN A 69 1.36 -27.66 6.77
CA ASN A 69 1.47 -26.97 8.06
C ASN A 69 1.05 -25.49 8.04
N VAL A 70 0.40 -25.02 6.96
CA VAL A 70 -0.15 -23.68 6.85
C VAL A 70 -1.38 -23.52 7.75
N LYS A 71 -1.46 -22.41 8.47
CA LYS A 71 -2.63 -22.04 9.26
C LYS A 71 -3.45 -20.99 8.53
N ILE A 72 -4.72 -21.27 8.30
CA ILE A 72 -5.63 -20.36 7.58
C ILE A 72 -6.83 -20.07 8.48
N GLY A 73 -7.12 -18.79 8.68
CA GLY A 73 -8.26 -18.32 9.47
C GLY A 73 -9.60 -18.55 8.76
N GLU A 74 -10.66 -18.19 9.46
CA GLU A 74 -12.03 -18.34 8.95
C GLU A 74 -12.36 -17.28 7.88
N GLY A 75 -13.32 -17.58 6.99
CA GLY A 75 -13.83 -16.65 5.99
C GLY A 75 -12.85 -16.26 4.88
N CYS A 76 -11.71 -16.94 4.79
CA CYS A 76 -10.70 -16.65 3.77
C CYS A 76 -11.16 -17.03 2.36
N TYR A 77 -10.62 -16.34 1.37
CA TYR A 77 -10.67 -16.70 -0.04
C TYR A 77 -9.27 -16.98 -0.55
N ILE A 78 -9.03 -18.16 -1.07
CA ILE A 78 -7.77 -18.53 -1.72
C ILE A 78 -8.09 -19.00 -3.15
N ALA A 79 -7.67 -18.19 -4.11
CA ALA A 79 -7.98 -18.37 -5.52
C ALA A 79 -7.15 -19.52 -6.15
N PRO A 80 -7.53 -19.99 -7.35
CA PRO A 80 -6.72 -20.91 -8.13
C PRO A 80 -5.30 -20.38 -8.35
N PHE A 81 -4.31 -21.29 -8.34
CA PHE A 81 -2.89 -21.01 -8.60
C PHE A 81 -2.20 -20.09 -7.58
N ALA A 82 -2.83 -19.82 -6.44
CA ALA A 82 -2.10 -19.27 -5.29
C ALA A 82 -1.17 -20.35 -4.72
N CYS A 83 0.05 -19.95 -4.31
CA CYS A 83 1.03 -20.82 -3.66
C CYS A 83 1.30 -20.30 -2.25
N ILE A 84 1.09 -21.13 -1.23
CA ILE A 84 1.32 -20.80 0.17
C ILE A 84 2.25 -21.85 0.77
N GLU A 85 3.44 -21.39 1.16
CA GLU A 85 4.54 -22.28 1.58
C GLU A 85 4.48 -22.58 3.09
N GLU A 86 5.40 -23.43 3.54
CA GLU A 86 5.44 -24.00 4.88
C GLU A 86 5.48 -22.95 5.98
N GLY A 87 4.78 -23.23 7.08
CA GLY A 87 4.78 -22.37 8.27
C GLY A 87 4.05 -21.03 8.11
N ALA A 88 3.48 -20.73 6.95
CA ALA A 88 2.72 -19.51 6.75
C ALA A 88 1.45 -19.50 7.62
N VAL A 89 1.07 -18.29 8.05
CA VAL A 89 -0.14 -18.04 8.84
C VAL A 89 -0.95 -16.95 8.16
N ILE A 90 -2.20 -17.25 7.82
CA ILE A 90 -3.15 -16.34 7.18
C ILE A 90 -4.27 -16.04 8.17
N GLY A 91 -4.50 -14.78 8.46
CA GLY A 91 -5.59 -14.33 9.34
C GLY A 91 -6.97 -14.44 8.73
N ASN A 92 -7.99 -14.15 9.54
CA ASN A 92 -9.39 -14.29 9.15
C ASN A 92 -9.81 -13.33 8.03
N ASN A 93 -10.79 -13.72 7.22
CA ASN A 93 -11.39 -12.93 6.14
C ASN A 93 -10.37 -12.40 5.09
N THR A 94 -9.15 -12.91 5.08
CA THR A 94 -8.10 -12.50 4.14
C THR A 94 -8.34 -13.12 2.77
N LYS A 95 -8.09 -12.33 1.71
CA LYS A 95 -8.33 -12.70 0.31
C LYS A 95 -7.02 -12.78 -0.45
N ILE A 96 -6.70 -13.97 -0.93
CA ILE A 96 -5.51 -14.28 -1.70
C ILE A 96 -5.95 -14.62 -3.12
N HIS A 97 -5.65 -13.73 -4.05
CA HIS A 97 -6.03 -13.86 -5.45
C HIS A 97 -5.07 -14.78 -6.23
N SER A 98 -5.42 -15.06 -7.49
CA SER A 98 -4.67 -16.00 -8.34
C SER A 98 -3.22 -15.58 -8.55
N GLY A 99 -2.32 -16.55 -8.55
CA GLY A 99 -0.89 -16.35 -8.77
C GLY A 99 -0.15 -15.64 -7.64
N VAL A 100 -0.80 -15.42 -6.49
CA VAL A 100 -0.13 -14.91 -5.29
C VAL A 100 0.82 -15.99 -4.75
N THR A 101 2.03 -15.59 -4.39
CA THR A 101 3.00 -16.46 -3.70
C THR A 101 3.25 -15.92 -2.28
N VAL A 102 3.03 -16.78 -1.30
CA VAL A 102 3.31 -16.52 0.12
C VAL A 102 4.41 -17.48 0.56
N GLY A 103 5.59 -16.94 0.83
CA GLY A 103 6.78 -17.73 1.19
C GLY A 103 6.72 -18.31 2.60
N ASN A 104 7.75 -19.11 2.92
CA ASN A 104 7.87 -19.80 4.20
C ASN A 104 7.76 -18.85 5.39
N ASN A 105 7.04 -19.28 6.45
CA ASN A 105 6.89 -18.58 7.74
C ASN A 105 6.29 -17.17 7.66
N VAL A 106 5.75 -16.75 6.51
CA VAL A 106 5.08 -15.45 6.36
C VAL A 106 3.87 -15.39 7.29
N LYS A 107 3.66 -14.22 7.89
CA LYS A 107 2.46 -13.95 8.70
C LYS A 107 1.66 -12.84 8.06
N ILE A 108 0.40 -13.12 7.74
CA ILE A 108 -0.56 -12.16 7.20
C ILE A 108 -1.72 -12.05 8.18
N GLY A 109 -2.07 -10.82 8.57
CA GLY A 109 -3.15 -10.54 9.49
C GLY A 109 -4.54 -10.74 8.90
N ASP A 110 -5.54 -10.26 9.64
CA ASP A 110 -6.95 -10.35 9.29
C ASP A 110 -7.35 -9.30 8.24
N ASN A 111 -8.41 -9.60 7.46
CA ASN A 111 -9.04 -8.68 6.51
C ASN A 111 -8.10 -8.10 5.45
N CYS A 112 -7.03 -8.81 5.10
CA CYS A 112 -6.10 -8.39 4.05
C CYS A 112 -6.61 -8.78 2.66
N ILE A 113 -6.16 -8.06 1.63
CA ILE A 113 -6.41 -8.37 0.23
C ILE A 113 -5.07 -8.38 -0.52
N LEU A 114 -4.70 -9.53 -1.04
CA LEU A 114 -3.54 -9.69 -1.91
C LEU A 114 -4.06 -9.93 -3.34
N TYR A 115 -3.92 -8.94 -4.19
CA TYR A 115 -4.33 -8.99 -5.59
C TYR A 115 -3.44 -9.92 -6.42
N PRO A 116 -3.82 -10.26 -7.68
CA PRO A 116 -3.10 -11.26 -8.47
C PRO A 116 -1.60 -10.98 -8.59
N HIS A 117 -0.80 -12.05 -8.50
CA HIS A 117 0.67 -12.02 -8.66
C HIS A 117 1.42 -11.21 -7.60
N VAL A 118 0.84 -10.91 -6.46
CA VAL A 118 1.58 -10.42 -5.29
C VAL A 118 2.53 -11.51 -4.81
N THR A 119 3.78 -11.12 -4.50
CA THR A 119 4.77 -12.03 -3.94
C THR A 119 5.23 -11.53 -2.56
N VAL A 120 5.12 -12.38 -1.56
CA VAL A 120 5.63 -12.12 -0.22
C VAL A 120 6.72 -13.14 0.09
N TYR A 121 7.94 -12.67 0.23
CA TYR A 121 9.10 -13.52 0.52
C TYR A 121 9.06 -14.03 1.97
N HIS A 122 9.82 -15.10 2.21
CA HIS A 122 9.87 -15.80 3.50
C HIS A 122 10.11 -14.87 4.70
N ASP A 123 9.56 -15.25 5.86
CA ASP A 123 9.67 -14.61 7.18
C ASP A 123 9.08 -13.20 7.29
N CYS A 124 8.58 -12.60 6.20
CA CYS A 124 7.97 -11.28 6.19
C CYS A 124 6.65 -11.26 6.97
N ARG A 125 6.25 -10.06 7.41
CA ARG A 125 5.03 -9.87 8.21
C ARG A 125 4.15 -8.78 7.62
N ILE A 126 2.86 -9.06 7.53
CA ILE A 126 1.82 -8.14 7.06
C ILE A 126 0.76 -8.04 8.16
N GLY A 127 0.48 -6.83 8.63
CA GLY A 127 -0.53 -6.53 9.62
C GLY A 127 -1.96 -6.71 9.11
N ASN A 128 -2.92 -6.23 9.88
CA ASN A 128 -4.34 -6.36 9.55
C ASN A 128 -4.80 -5.30 8.55
N GLY A 129 -5.81 -5.61 7.74
CA GLY A 129 -6.47 -4.67 6.84
C GLY A 129 -5.56 -4.12 5.73
N CYS A 130 -4.49 -4.82 5.41
CA CYS A 130 -3.57 -4.42 4.34
C CYS A 130 -4.11 -4.76 2.96
N VAL A 131 -3.84 -3.89 1.99
CA VAL A 131 -4.18 -4.09 0.58
C VAL A 131 -2.91 -4.05 -0.25
N LEU A 132 -2.61 -5.15 -0.94
CA LEU A 132 -1.44 -5.26 -1.82
C LEU A 132 -1.94 -5.43 -3.25
N HIS A 133 -1.65 -4.46 -4.11
CA HIS A 133 -2.07 -4.47 -5.51
C HIS A 133 -1.17 -5.37 -6.38
N ALA A 134 -1.69 -5.70 -7.56
CA ALA A 134 -1.12 -6.71 -8.44
C ALA A 134 0.37 -6.50 -8.74
N GLY A 135 1.13 -7.58 -8.68
CA GLY A 135 2.56 -7.58 -8.99
C GLY A 135 3.45 -6.92 -7.94
N SER A 136 2.91 -6.44 -6.80
CA SER A 136 3.76 -5.92 -5.73
C SER A 136 4.59 -7.03 -5.09
N VAL A 137 5.81 -6.69 -4.66
CA VAL A 137 6.79 -7.63 -4.10
C VAL A 137 7.22 -7.15 -2.72
N ILE A 138 7.05 -8.01 -1.71
CA ILE A 138 7.41 -7.71 -0.32
C ILE A 138 8.52 -8.64 0.12
N GLY A 139 9.67 -8.06 0.48
CA GLY A 139 10.80 -8.78 1.05
C GLY A 139 11.79 -9.35 0.05
N SER A 140 11.85 -8.82 -1.20
CA SER A 140 12.97 -9.08 -2.11
C SER A 140 14.30 -8.64 -1.50
N ASP A 141 15.40 -9.21 -1.95
CA ASP A 141 16.72 -8.80 -1.48
C ASP A 141 17.02 -7.34 -1.85
N GLY A 142 17.49 -6.57 -0.88
CA GLY A 142 18.00 -5.23 -1.11
C GLY A 142 19.27 -5.22 -1.95
N PHE A 143 19.60 -4.05 -2.50
CA PHE A 143 20.80 -3.83 -3.32
C PHE A 143 22.03 -3.69 -2.41
N GLY A 144 22.66 -4.82 -2.13
CA GLY A 144 23.86 -4.90 -1.29
C GLY A 144 24.98 -5.69 -1.97
N PHE A 145 26.06 -5.00 -2.34
CA PHE A 145 27.23 -5.60 -2.98
C PHE A 145 28.53 -4.99 -2.42
N ALA A 146 29.49 -5.83 -2.08
CA ALA A 146 30.83 -5.41 -1.68
C ALA A 146 31.76 -5.38 -2.90
N PRO A 147 32.45 -4.27 -3.20
CA PRO A 147 33.44 -4.24 -4.26
C PRO A 147 34.66 -5.11 -3.89
N SER A 148 35.13 -5.90 -4.83
CA SER A 148 36.34 -6.71 -4.71
C SER A 148 37.26 -6.50 -5.94
N ALA A 149 38.45 -7.10 -5.95
CA ALA A 149 39.35 -6.98 -7.10
C ALA A 149 38.78 -7.61 -8.38
N ASP A 150 37.90 -8.61 -8.22
CA ASP A 150 37.34 -9.40 -9.33
C ASP A 150 35.87 -9.00 -9.66
N GLY A 151 35.32 -7.99 -9.00
CA GLY A 151 33.94 -7.52 -9.25
C GLY A 151 33.16 -7.18 -7.99
N TYR A 152 31.88 -7.55 -7.93
CA TYR A 152 30.99 -7.28 -6.83
C TYR A 152 30.51 -8.57 -6.17
N GLU A 153 30.79 -8.73 -4.89
CA GLU A 153 30.28 -9.84 -4.08
C GLU A 153 28.96 -9.48 -3.45
N LYS A 154 27.93 -10.33 -3.66
CA LYS A 154 26.62 -10.10 -3.07
C LYS A 154 26.68 -10.20 -1.54
N ILE A 155 26.13 -9.19 -0.86
CA ILE A 155 25.88 -9.23 0.58
C ILE A 155 24.49 -9.88 0.82
N PRO A 156 24.43 -11.07 1.44
CA PRO A 156 23.14 -11.72 1.74
C PRO A 156 22.24 -10.83 2.58
N GLN A 157 20.96 -10.80 2.25
CA GLN A 157 19.95 -10.03 2.95
C GLN A 157 19.15 -10.99 3.85
N ILE A 158 19.47 -11.00 5.16
CA ILE A 158 18.93 -11.97 6.13
C ILE A 158 17.85 -11.40 7.03
N GLY A 159 17.52 -10.12 6.88
CA GLY A 159 16.42 -9.48 7.58
C GLY A 159 15.06 -9.73 6.91
N ILE A 160 14.07 -8.98 7.32
CA ILE A 160 12.67 -9.12 6.86
C ILE A 160 12.09 -7.78 6.43
N ALA A 161 10.92 -7.82 5.80
CA ALA A 161 10.04 -6.67 5.62
C ALA A 161 8.80 -6.81 6.53
N ILE A 162 8.37 -5.70 7.13
CA ILE A 162 7.20 -5.62 8.00
C ILE A 162 6.29 -4.51 7.50
N LEU A 163 5.05 -4.87 7.18
CA LEU A 163 3.97 -3.93 6.96
C LEU A 163 3.06 -3.96 8.19
N GLU A 164 2.85 -2.81 8.84
CA GLU A 164 1.89 -2.69 9.93
C GLU A 164 0.45 -2.60 9.41
N ASP A 165 -0.53 -2.37 10.30
CA ASP A 165 -1.95 -2.39 9.95
C ASP A 165 -2.37 -1.30 8.94
N ASN A 166 -3.35 -1.60 8.12
CA ASN A 166 -3.98 -0.68 7.17
C ASN A 166 -3.01 -0.05 6.15
N VAL A 167 -1.93 -0.74 5.83
CA VAL A 167 -1.00 -0.34 4.76
C VAL A 167 -1.59 -0.69 3.40
N GLU A 168 -1.41 0.20 2.42
CA GLU A 168 -1.79 -0.05 1.04
C GLU A 168 -0.58 0.09 0.12
N ILE A 169 -0.33 -0.93 -0.69
CA ILE A 169 0.82 -1.03 -1.59
C ILE A 169 0.32 -1.11 -3.03
N GLY A 170 0.68 -0.12 -3.84
CA GLY A 170 0.33 -0.02 -5.24
C GLY A 170 0.92 -1.12 -6.12
N ALA A 171 0.42 -1.22 -7.34
CA ALA A 171 0.85 -2.24 -8.29
C ALA A 171 2.35 -2.12 -8.65
N ASN A 172 3.03 -3.26 -8.72
CA ASN A 172 4.46 -3.36 -9.03
C ASN A 172 5.37 -2.53 -8.11
N THR A 173 4.93 -2.20 -6.92
CA THR A 173 5.74 -1.59 -5.86
C THR A 173 6.58 -2.65 -5.18
N CYS A 174 7.86 -2.36 -4.93
CA CYS A 174 8.79 -3.27 -4.28
C CYS A 174 9.23 -2.73 -2.92
N ILE A 175 9.14 -3.58 -1.90
CA ILE A 175 9.64 -3.32 -0.54
C ILE A 175 10.73 -4.35 -0.26
N ASP A 176 11.98 -3.90 -0.23
CA ASP A 176 13.10 -4.81 0.03
C ASP A 176 13.20 -5.19 1.50
N ARG A 177 13.66 -6.41 1.76
CA ARG A 177 13.99 -6.83 3.12
C ARG A 177 15.22 -6.09 3.64
N ALA A 178 15.36 -5.99 4.92
CA ALA A 178 16.57 -5.46 5.52
C ALA A 178 17.77 -6.39 5.32
N THR A 179 18.97 -5.84 5.28
CA THR A 179 20.21 -6.64 5.38
C THR A 179 20.22 -7.44 6.68
N MET A 180 19.92 -6.78 7.80
CA MET A 180 19.67 -7.36 9.12
C MET A 180 18.56 -6.57 9.80
N GLY A 181 17.73 -7.21 10.62
CA GLY A 181 16.57 -6.58 11.26
C GLY A 181 15.38 -6.46 10.31
N ALA A 182 14.80 -5.28 10.15
CA ALA A 182 13.61 -5.10 9.35
C ALA A 182 13.57 -3.78 8.57
N THR A 183 13.03 -3.84 7.34
CA THR A 183 12.44 -2.70 6.63
C THR A 183 11.00 -2.57 7.14
N ILE A 184 10.57 -1.37 7.55
CA ILE A 184 9.31 -1.20 8.27
C ILE A 184 8.43 -0.15 7.60
N ILE A 185 7.23 -0.56 7.21
CA ILE A 185 6.17 0.31 6.71
C ILE A 185 5.13 0.44 7.82
N ARG A 186 5.06 1.61 8.44
CA ARG A 186 4.21 1.85 9.60
C ARG A 186 2.74 1.92 9.24
N LYS A 187 1.89 1.87 10.25
CA LYS A 187 0.42 1.85 10.13
C LYS A 187 -0.11 2.96 9.24
N GLY A 188 -1.04 2.61 8.35
CA GLY A 188 -1.80 3.56 7.53
C GLY A 188 -1.03 4.17 6.35
N VAL A 189 0.21 3.78 6.11
CA VAL A 189 1.00 4.23 4.95
C VAL A 189 0.33 3.82 3.65
N LYS A 190 0.36 4.71 2.64
CA LYS A 190 -0.15 4.47 1.29
C LYS A 190 0.96 4.73 0.28
N LEU A 191 1.38 3.70 -0.42
CA LEU A 191 2.36 3.77 -1.51
C LEU A 191 1.63 3.51 -2.83
N ASP A 192 1.78 4.40 -3.77
CA ASP A 192 1.22 4.27 -5.11
C ASP A 192 2.04 3.26 -5.95
N ASN A 193 1.70 3.12 -7.20
CA ASN A 193 2.31 2.17 -8.13
C ASN A 193 3.78 2.49 -8.38
N LEU A 194 4.59 1.44 -8.58
CA LEU A 194 6.00 1.56 -8.98
C LEU A 194 6.88 2.33 -7.97
N VAL A 195 6.52 2.30 -6.70
CA VAL A 195 7.36 2.84 -5.62
C VAL A 195 8.45 1.81 -5.28
N GLN A 196 9.69 2.26 -5.08
CA GLN A 196 10.79 1.43 -4.57
C GLN A 196 11.14 1.86 -3.15
N VAL A 197 11.10 0.92 -2.22
CA VAL A 197 11.59 1.09 -0.85
C VAL A 197 12.72 0.11 -0.62
N GLU A 198 13.94 0.64 -0.45
CA GLU A 198 15.13 -0.19 -0.27
C GLU A 198 15.29 -0.70 1.17
N HIS A 199 16.33 -1.52 1.37
CA HIS A 199 16.61 -2.21 2.61
C HIS A 199 16.74 -1.29 3.83
N ASN A 200 16.30 -1.73 5.00
CA ASN A 200 16.41 -1.01 6.28
C ASN A 200 15.72 0.37 6.34
N VAL A 201 14.89 0.70 5.37
CA VAL A 201 14.07 1.91 5.40
C VAL A 201 12.98 1.78 6.46
N GLU A 202 12.60 2.88 7.06
CA GLU A 202 11.42 3.00 7.89
C GLU A 202 10.56 4.16 7.39
N ILE A 203 9.28 3.91 7.14
CA ILE A 203 8.30 4.91 6.72
C ILE A 203 7.29 5.08 7.85
N GLY A 204 7.21 6.30 8.40
CA GLY A 204 6.32 6.67 9.50
C GLY A 204 4.84 6.62 9.15
N SER A 205 4.01 6.50 10.17
CA SER A 205 2.57 6.25 10.06
C SER A 205 1.86 7.31 9.20
N ASN A 206 0.86 6.88 8.41
CA ASN A 206 0.02 7.74 7.59
C ASN A 206 0.76 8.58 6.53
N THR A 207 2.00 8.25 6.22
CA THR A 207 2.75 8.87 5.11
C THR A 207 2.24 8.34 3.78
N VAL A 208 2.13 9.21 2.78
CA VAL A 208 1.67 8.87 1.44
C VAL A 208 2.73 9.22 0.40
N MET A 209 2.91 8.34 -0.57
CA MET A 209 3.87 8.50 -1.66
C MET A 209 3.18 8.23 -2.98
N ALA A 210 3.25 9.20 -3.90
CA ALA A 210 2.76 9.02 -5.26
C ALA A 210 3.70 8.14 -6.09
N SER A 211 3.29 7.82 -7.30
CA SER A 211 3.98 6.85 -8.16
C SER A 211 5.44 7.20 -8.44
N HIS A 212 6.25 6.14 -8.60
CA HIS A 212 7.69 6.21 -8.92
C HIS A 212 8.56 6.90 -7.84
N VAL A 213 8.09 7.04 -6.60
CA VAL A 213 8.98 7.48 -5.51
C VAL A 213 10.00 6.40 -5.23
N GLY A 214 11.27 6.79 -5.06
CA GLY A 214 12.36 5.90 -4.69
C GLY A 214 12.99 6.32 -3.36
N ILE A 215 13.03 5.42 -2.40
CA ILE A 215 13.63 5.63 -1.07
C ILE A 215 14.84 4.73 -0.94
N ALA A 216 16.03 5.33 -0.92
CA ALA A 216 17.28 4.60 -0.80
C ALA A 216 17.51 4.04 0.61
N GLY A 217 18.39 3.04 0.70
CA GLY A 217 18.60 2.22 1.88
C GLY A 217 18.86 2.97 3.18
N SER A 218 18.32 2.45 4.27
CA SER A 218 18.47 2.98 5.64
C SER A 218 17.90 4.39 5.88
N ALA A 219 17.15 4.96 4.94
CA ALA A 219 16.47 6.23 5.17
C ALA A 219 15.32 6.08 6.19
N LYS A 220 15.08 7.12 6.98
CA LYS A 220 14.01 7.19 7.98
C LYS A 220 13.07 8.34 7.63
N ILE A 221 11.84 8.00 7.28
CA ILE A 221 10.79 8.94 6.90
C ILE A 221 9.83 9.10 8.07
N GLY A 222 9.50 10.35 8.41
CA GLY A 222 8.58 10.67 9.49
C GLY A 222 7.12 10.33 9.18
N GLU A 223 6.25 10.69 10.10
CA GLU A 223 4.81 10.47 10.00
C GLU A 223 4.11 11.58 9.21
N TRP A 224 2.96 11.25 8.58
CA TRP A 224 2.12 12.21 7.87
C TRP A 224 2.83 13.00 6.76
N CYS A 225 3.88 12.44 6.18
CA CYS A 225 4.56 13.05 5.05
C CYS A 225 3.80 12.83 3.73
N MET A 226 3.98 13.73 2.76
CA MET A 226 3.40 13.61 1.42
C MET A 226 4.51 13.77 0.38
N PHE A 227 4.71 12.75 -0.45
CA PHE A 227 5.71 12.76 -1.52
C PHE A 227 5.01 12.76 -2.89
N GLY A 228 5.30 13.79 -3.69
CA GLY A 228 4.88 13.85 -5.08
C GLY A 228 5.56 12.77 -5.93
N GLY A 229 5.01 12.52 -7.13
CA GLY A 229 5.55 11.48 -8.02
C GLY A 229 7.00 11.71 -8.42
N GLN A 230 7.74 10.63 -8.61
CA GLN A 230 9.15 10.64 -9.04
C GLN A 230 10.11 11.34 -8.08
N VAL A 231 9.78 11.44 -6.79
CA VAL A 231 10.70 11.93 -5.77
C VAL A 231 11.74 10.85 -5.47
N GLY A 232 13.02 11.26 -5.38
CA GLY A 232 14.12 10.42 -4.93
C GLY A 232 14.65 10.86 -3.56
N VAL A 233 14.82 9.90 -2.63
CA VAL A 233 15.36 10.16 -1.29
C VAL A 233 16.68 9.42 -1.14
N ALA A 234 17.75 10.16 -0.76
CA ALA A 234 19.07 9.57 -0.55
C ALA A 234 19.09 8.62 0.65
N GLY A 235 20.04 7.68 0.62
CA GLY A 235 20.23 6.73 1.70
C GLY A 235 20.72 7.35 3.01
N HIS A 236 20.44 6.69 4.14
CA HIS A 236 20.92 7.05 5.49
C HIS A 236 20.49 8.44 5.99
N ILE A 237 19.49 9.06 5.40
CA ILE A 237 18.98 10.37 5.84
C ILE A 237 17.70 10.23 6.67
N LYS A 238 17.35 11.31 7.36
CA LYS A 238 16.09 11.44 8.11
C LYS A 238 15.25 12.58 7.52
N VAL A 239 14.01 12.26 7.20
CA VAL A 239 12.96 13.23 6.86
C VAL A 239 12.01 13.32 8.05
N GLY A 240 11.81 14.51 8.61
CA GLY A 240 10.94 14.73 9.76
C GLY A 240 9.46 14.53 9.44
N ASP A 241 8.61 14.67 10.45
CA ASP A 241 7.18 14.49 10.31
C ASP A 241 6.53 15.62 9.49
N LYS A 242 5.40 15.33 8.84
CA LYS A 242 4.54 16.30 8.12
C LYS A 242 5.21 17.05 6.97
N VAL A 243 6.32 16.52 6.47
CA VAL A 243 7.01 17.11 5.31
C VAL A 243 6.24 16.85 4.02
N THR A 244 6.05 17.90 3.22
CA THR A 244 5.48 17.80 1.86
C THR A 244 6.56 18.05 0.82
N VAL A 245 6.72 17.12 -0.13
CA VAL A 245 7.73 17.15 -1.18
C VAL A 245 7.05 17.23 -2.54
N GLY A 246 7.40 18.24 -3.33
CA GLY A 246 6.89 18.39 -4.70
C GLY A 246 7.39 17.27 -5.63
N ALA A 247 6.61 17.01 -6.69
CA ALA A 247 6.99 15.99 -7.68
C ALA A 247 8.36 16.27 -8.32
N GLN A 248 9.07 15.19 -8.73
CA GLN A 248 10.39 15.22 -9.38
C GLN A 248 11.50 15.90 -8.55
N SER A 249 11.35 15.92 -7.22
CA SER A 249 12.36 16.46 -6.31
C SER A 249 13.35 15.39 -5.86
N GLY A 250 14.62 15.78 -5.68
CA GLY A 250 15.64 15.00 -5.00
C GLY A 250 15.86 15.48 -3.57
N ILE A 251 15.93 14.56 -2.61
CA ILE A 251 16.23 14.88 -1.21
C ILE A 251 17.62 14.30 -0.88
N PRO A 252 18.70 15.11 -0.91
CA PRO A 252 20.05 14.62 -0.73
C PRO A 252 20.49 14.54 0.74
N GLY A 253 19.74 15.06 1.69
CA GLY A 253 20.11 15.15 3.09
C GLY A 253 18.92 15.27 4.04
N ASN A 254 19.20 15.40 5.34
CA ASN A 254 18.17 15.46 6.37
C ASN A 254 17.23 16.66 6.19
N VAL A 255 15.94 16.41 6.42
CA VAL A 255 14.86 17.42 6.38
C VAL A 255 14.23 17.53 7.76
N LYS A 256 14.09 18.76 8.27
CA LYS A 256 13.39 19.02 9.54
C LYS A 256 11.89 18.78 9.37
N PRO A 257 11.14 18.53 10.48
CA PRO A 257 9.68 18.49 10.43
C PRO A 257 9.08 19.74 9.78
N GLY A 258 8.00 19.56 9.03
CA GLY A 258 7.28 20.63 8.33
C GLY A 258 6.11 21.19 9.15
#